data_b948b6883efa080f369212c6f945d14a
#
_entry.id   b948b6883efa080f369212c6f945d14a
#
_cell.length_a   1.000
_cell.length_b   1.000
_cell.length_c   1.000
_cell.angle_alpha   90.00
_cell.angle_beta   90.00
_cell.angle_gamma   90.00
#
_symmetry.space_group_name_H-M   'P 1'
#
loop_
_entity.id
_entity.type
_entity.pdbx_description
1 polymer ?
#
loop_
_entity_poly.entity_id
_entity_poly.type
_entity_poly.pdbx_seq_one_letter_code
_entity_poly.pdbx_strand_id
1 'polypeptide(L)'
;MKVVASVVLVLGLISFFCNKKLNDAYFLRIIHESKEYLKSVQMYNTYRFDEKGKPKYIEAISNNSGEENFLVIIGESQNRKHMSAYGYSRDTTPWLAVQRTKENFVIMKNGYACNTLTMLALSQALTEKSQYNHKTLDKSYSLIDIAKAAGFKTYWISNQAQYGSYNTPITLIANSADEKIWLNSDSSASSSYDEKILPALSMVKGKGKKVIFIHLYGNHWEYNNRYPQEKYGIFDNSNYNGKVVDLKKLNAYDNSMYYNDCITEKIFQYAKQNWHVSNIVYFSDHGESVLNDNKHIPGKYDDDMGTVPVYFYFSDEYIKAHPDIVKRTKNNEGVYFTNDMMYNALIDLWGIKTPHYDVKENFLSDEYGYGAGKLLILDKIKI
;
A
#
# COMPACT_ATOMS: atom_id res chain seq x y z
N MET A 1 52.87 24.78 -20.37
CA MET A 1 51.75 25.01 -19.41
C MET A 1 50.43 24.44 -19.86
N LYS A 2 49.91 24.72 -21.07
CA LYS A 2 48.59 24.22 -21.51
C LYS A 2 48.48 22.67 -21.52
N VAL A 3 49.52 21.95 -21.98
CA VAL A 3 49.55 20.49 -22.04
C VAL A 3 49.49 19.84 -20.63
N VAL A 4 50.25 20.42 -19.67
CA VAL A 4 50.25 19.91 -18.29
C VAL A 4 48.89 20.11 -17.63
N ALA A 5 48.24 21.26 -17.85
CA ALA A 5 46.90 21.51 -17.34
C ALA A 5 45.86 20.55 -17.92
N SER A 6 45.97 20.23 -19.21
CA SER A 6 45.06 19.24 -19.85
C SER A 6 45.28 17.82 -19.32
N VAL A 7 46.53 17.41 -19.08
CA VAL A 7 46.83 16.08 -18.50
C VAL A 7 46.32 15.97 -17.06
N VAL A 8 46.48 17.02 -16.26
CA VAL A 8 45.96 17.06 -14.88
C VAL A 8 44.43 17.00 -14.86
N LEU A 9 43.77 17.69 -15.79
CA LEU A 9 42.30 17.66 -15.92
C LEU A 9 41.80 16.28 -16.34
N VAL A 10 42.47 15.63 -17.30
CA VAL A 10 42.13 14.27 -17.75
C VAL A 10 42.38 13.25 -16.65
N LEU A 11 43.50 13.33 -15.94
CA LEU A 11 43.77 12.43 -14.79
C LEU A 11 42.79 12.68 -13.64
N GLY A 12 42.40 13.93 -13.41
CA GLY A 12 41.38 14.29 -12.44
C GLY A 12 40.00 13.69 -12.81
N LEU A 13 39.61 13.75 -14.06
CA LEU A 13 38.38 13.15 -14.56
C LEU A 13 38.41 11.61 -14.48
N ILE A 14 39.54 10.98 -14.85
CA ILE A 14 39.70 9.52 -14.72
C ILE A 14 39.63 9.10 -13.25
N SER A 15 40.30 9.81 -12.36
CA SER A 15 40.25 9.56 -10.92
C SER A 15 38.83 9.77 -10.38
N PHE A 16 38.11 10.78 -10.88
CA PHE A 16 36.70 11.04 -10.54
C PHE A 16 35.78 9.86 -10.93
N PHE A 17 35.94 9.32 -12.13
CA PHE A 17 35.12 8.19 -12.58
C PHE A 17 35.54 6.83 -12.00
N CYS A 18 36.80 6.67 -11.62
CA CYS A 18 37.29 5.40 -11.05
C CYS A 18 37.16 5.34 -9.53
N ASN A 19 36.97 6.45 -8.83
CA ASN A 19 36.89 6.47 -7.36
C ASN A 19 35.48 6.13 -6.87
N LYS A 20 35.31 5.00 -6.16
CA LYS A 20 34.02 4.54 -5.62
C LYS A 20 33.33 5.60 -4.74
N LYS A 21 34.07 6.41 -3.99
CA LYS A 21 33.54 7.52 -3.18
C LYS A 21 32.93 8.64 -4.03
N LEU A 22 33.38 8.82 -5.29
CA LEU A 22 32.83 9.82 -6.20
C LEU A 22 31.60 9.31 -6.97
N ASN A 23 31.46 7.99 -7.14
CA ASN A 23 30.22 7.41 -7.64
C ASN A 23 29.04 7.60 -6.67
N ASP A 24 29.33 7.82 -5.38
CA ASP A 24 28.35 8.21 -4.37
C ASP A 24 28.05 9.71 -4.37
N ALA A 25 28.72 10.49 -5.23
CA ALA A 25 28.42 11.92 -5.36
C ALA A 25 26.96 12.10 -5.83
N TYR A 26 26.23 12.96 -5.16
CA TYR A 26 24.79 13.21 -5.35
C TYR A 26 24.38 13.35 -6.82
N PHE A 27 25.19 14.05 -7.63
CA PHE A 27 24.94 14.26 -9.06
C PHE A 27 24.99 12.96 -9.88
N LEU A 28 26.01 12.12 -9.66
CA LEU A 28 26.14 10.84 -10.37
C LEU A 28 25.05 9.85 -9.95
N ARG A 29 24.67 9.91 -8.69
CA ARG A 29 23.55 9.14 -8.16
C ARG A 29 22.23 9.52 -8.82
N ILE A 30 21.92 10.83 -8.96
CA ILE A 30 20.71 11.28 -9.68
C ILE A 30 20.70 10.77 -11.12
N ILE A 31 21.82 10.87 -11.85
CA ILE A 31 21.90 10.38 -13.23
C ILE A 31 21.67 8.87 -13.28
N HIS A 32 22.29 8.12 -12.38
CA HIS A 32 22.12 6.67 -12.32
C HIS A 32 20.66 6.29 -12.00
N GLU A 33 20.09 6.85 -10.95
CA GLU A 33 18.71 6.62 -10.55
C GLU A 33 17.71 7.00 -11.66
N SER A 34 17.95 8.11 -12.35
CA SER A 34 17.12 8.53 -13.50
C SER A 34 17.19 7.52 -14.65
N LYS A 35 18.36 6.98 -14.95
CA LYS A 35 18.52 5.94 -15.99
C LYS A 35 17.81 4.65 -15.62
N GLU A 36 17.95 4.18 -14.38
CA GLU A 36 17.28 2.97 -13.90
C GLU A 36 15.76 3.16 -13.86
N TYR A 37 15.28 4.35 -13.47
CA TYR A 37 13.88 4.70 -13.55
C TYR A 37 13.35 4.61 -14.99
N LEU A 38 14.02 5.26 -15.95
CA LEU A 38 13.61 5.24 -17.36
C LEU A 38 13.61 3.82 -17.94
N LYS A 39 14.60 3.00 -17.59
CA LYS A 39 14.66 1.59 -17.98
C LYS A 39 13.48 0.81 -17.38
N SER A 40 13.18 1.02 -16.12
CA SER A 40 12.04 0.37 -15.45
C SER A 40 10.70 0.78 -16.10
N VAL A 41 10.53 2.07 -16.41
CA VAL A 41 9.36 2.58 -17.16
C VAL A 41 9.26 1.91 -18.53
N GLN A 42 10.35 1.81 -19.25
CA GLN A 42 10.37 1.17 -20.58
C GLN A 42 9.98 -0.30 -20.48
N MET A 43 10.58 -1.07 -19.57
CA MET A 43 10.26 -2.49 -19.38
C MET A 43 8.80 -2.68 -18.98
N TYR A 44 8.30 -1.90 -18.02
CA TYR A 44 6.92 -1.94 -17.55
C TYR A 44 5.93 -1.63 -18.68
N ASN A 45 6.23 -0.64 -19.51
CA ASN A 45 5.37 -0.24 -20.64
C ASN A 45 5.42 -1.24 -21.81
N THR A 46 6.55 -1.86 -22.08
CA THR A 46 6.69 -2.86 -23.15
C THR A 46 5.72 -4.04 -22.98
N TYR A 47 5.40 -4.41 -21.76
CA TYR A 47 4.41 -5.46 -21.48
C TYR A 47 2.97 -5.00 -21.76
N ARG A 48 2.67 -3.71 -21.53
CA ARG A 48 1.32 -3.11 -21.54
C ARG A 48 0.91 -2.47 -22.85
N PHE A 49 1.88 -2.04 -23.65
CA PHE A 49 1.64 -1.33 -24.90
C PHE A 49 2.27 -2.07 -26.09
N ASP A 50 1.65 -1.93 -27.26
CA ASP A 50 2.21 -2.42 -28.52
C ASP A 50 3.31 -1.47 -29.05
N GLU A 51 3.93 -1.82 -30.19
CA GLU A 51 4.97 -1.02 -30.84
C GLU A 51 4.49 0.38 -31.28
N LYS A 52 3.16 0.57 -31.42
CA LYS A 52 2.52 1.84 -31.78
C LYS A 52 2.10 2.64 -30.54
N GLY A 53 2.43 2.16 -29.35
CA GLY A 53 2.05 2.80 -28.08
C GLY A 53 0.57 2.64 -27.72
N LYS A 54 -0.16 1.70 -28.35
CA LYS A 54 -1.55 1.41 -27.99
C LYS A 54 -1.58 0.39 -26.86
N PRO A 55 -2.51 0.52 -25.89
CA PRO A 55 -2.69 -0.48 -24.85
C PRO A 55 -2.96 -1.86 -25.48
N LYS A 56 -2.25 -2.88 -25.01
CA LYS A 56 -2.55 -4.25 -25.36
C LYS A 56 -3.88 -4.67 -24.75
N TYR A 57 -4.58 -5.55 -25.44
CA TYR A 57 -5.82 -6.10 -24.94
C TYR A 57 -5.57 -6.95 -23.68
N ILE A 58 -6.35 -6.69 -22.65
CA ILE A 58 -6.40 -7.48 -21.42
C ILE A 58 -7.82 -8.03 -21.31
N GLU A 59 -7.95 -9.34 -21.23
CA GLU A 59 -9.24 -9.98 -21.03
C GLU A 59 -9.70 -9.75 -19.58
N ALA A 60 -10.67 -8.87 -19.41
CA ALA A 60 -11.28 -8.60 -18.11
C ALA A 60 -12.72 -8.10 -18.33
N ILE A 61 -13.67 -8.74 -17.67
CA ILE A 61 -15.09 -8.43 -17.78
C ILE A 61 -15.65 -8.23 -16.38
N SER A 62 -16.28 -7.10 -16.12
CA SER A 62 -17.03 -6.88 -14.89
C SER A 62 -18.46 -7.38 -15.07
N ASN A 63 -18.92 -8.23 -14.17
CA ASN A 63 -20.31 -8.69 -14.09
C ASN A 63 -21.26 -7.63 -13.50
N ASN A 64 -20.72 -6.52 -13.01
CA ASN A 64 -21.46 -5.48 -12.34
C ASN A 64 -22.23 -4.64 -13.35
N SER A 65 -23.55 -4.64 -13.25
CA SER A 65 -24.47 -3.93 -14.15
C SER A 65 -24.77 -2.49 -13.73
N GLY A 66 -24.24 -2.03 -12.57
CA GLY A 66 -24.51 -0.74 -11.93
C GLY A 66 -23.32 0.19 -11.85
N GLU A 67 -23.52 1.36 -11.24
CA GLU A 67 -22.47 2.31 -10.87
C GLU A 67 -21.81 1.87 -9.55
N GLU A 68 -21.20 0.70 -9.51
CA GLU A 68 -20.47 0.25 -8.31
C GLU A 68 -19.12 0.96 -8.21
N ASN A 69 -18.89 1.58 -7.07
CA ASN A 69 -17.66 2.28 -6.76
C ASN A 69 -16.92 1.57 -5.63
N PHE A 70 -15.63 1.36 -5.83
CA PHE A 70 -14.76 0.64 -4.90
C PHE A 70 -13.65 1.54 -4.39
N LEU A 71 -13.37 1.46 -3.10
CA LEU A 71 -12.29 2.21 -2.47
C LEU A 71 -11.29 1.27 -1.83
N VAL A 72 -10.02 1.44 -2.16
CA VAL A 72 -8.88 0.77 -1.51
C VAL A 72 -8.06 1.82 -0.78
N ILE A 73 -7.95 1.70 0.53
CA ILE A 73 -7.11 2.56 1.37
C ILE A 73 -5.86 1.75 1.74
N ILE A 74 -4.71 2.25 1.35
CA ILE A 74 -3.41 1.64 1.63
C ILE A 74 -2.77 2.41 2.78
N GLY A 75 -2.65 1.76 3.94
CA GLY A 75 -1.92 2.24 5.09
C GLY A 75 -0.43 1.98 4.96
N GLU A 76 0.35 2.62 5.82
CA GLU A 76 1.81 2.55 5.83
C GLU A 76 2.31 2.21 7.23
N SER A 77 3.17 1.18 7.37
CA SER A 77 3.87 0.81 8.60
C SER A 77 2.95 0.52 9.80
N GLN A 78 1.76 -0.07 9.56
CA GLN A 78 0.80 -0.31 10.64
C GLN A 78 0.85 -1.74 11.17
N ASN A 79 1.16 -1.85 12.46
CA ASN A 79 1.11 -3.10 13.20
C ASN A 79 -0.23 -3.25 13.91
N ARG A 80 -1.06 -4.27 13.54
CA ARG A 80 -2.37 -4.49 14.17
C ARG A 80 -2.29 -4.77 15.68
N LYS A 81 -1.13 -5.22 16.20
CA LYS A 81 -0.93 -5.43 17.64
C LYS A 81 -0.95 -4.12 18.44
N HIS A 82 -0.81 -2.97 17.78
CA HIS A 82 -0.95 -1.63 18.35
C HIS A 82 -2.31 -0.99 18.08
N MET A 83 -3.32 -1.77 17.66
CA MET A 83 -4.67 -1.28 17.40
C MET A 83 -5.67 -1.79 18.44
N SER A 84 -6.40 -0.88 19.10
CA SER A 84 -7.45 -1.24 20.07
C SER A 84 -8.55 -2.11 19.46
N ALA A 85 -8.86 -1.91 18.17
CA ALA A 85 -9.78 -2.76 17.42
C ALA A 85 -9.33 -4.24 17.35
N TYR A 86 -8.05 -4.53 17.52
CA TYR A 86 -7.48 -5.89 17.60
C TYR A 86 -7.14 -6.33 19.04
N GLY A 87 -7.49 -5.53 20.05
CA GLY A 87 -7.31 -5.88 21.46
C GLY A 87 -6.09 -5.25 22.12
N TYR A 88 -5.45 -4.27 21.50
CA TYR A 88 -4.41 -3.48 22.16
C TYR A 88 -4.98 -2.70 23.35
N SER A 89 -4.19 -2.55 24.42
CA SER A 89 -4.66 -1.99 25.67
C SER A 89 -4.89 -0.47 25.65
N ARG A 90 -4.24 0.27 24.75
CA ARG A 90 -4.48 1.69 24.52
C ARG A 90 -5.52 1.87 23.42
N ASP A 91 -6.36 2.88 23.55
CA ASP A 91 -7.44 3.19 22.61
C ASP A 91 -6.91 3.94 21.37
N THR A 92 -6.09 3.25 20.59
CA THR A 92 -5.39 3.78 19.41
C THR A 92 -6.25 3.79 18.15
N THR A 93 -7.35 3.03 18.12
CA THR A 93 -8.25 2.93 16.96
C THR A 93 -9.71 2.90 17.41
N PRO A 94 -10.20 3.96 18.11
CA PRO A 94 -11.54 3.98 18.70
C PRO A 94 -12.65 3.89 17.63
N TRP A 95 -12.49 4.55 16.48
CA TRP A 95 -13.44 4.48 15.42
C TRP A 95 -13.54 3.05 14.84
N LEU A 96 -12.41 2.43 14.51
CA LEU A 96 -12.39 1.07 13.98
C LEU A 96 -12.93 0.05 14.98
N ALA A 97 -12.67 0.24 16.29
CA ALA A 97 -13.20 -0.62 17.35
C ALA A 97 -14.73 -0.59 17.40
N VAL A 98 -15.36 0.57 17.17
CA VAL A 98 -16.81 0.69 17.01
C VAL A 98 -17.28 0.05 15.71
N GLN A 99 -16.57 0.26 14.59
CA GLN A 99 -16.98 -0.34 13.30
C GLN A 99 -16.94 -1.87 13.34
N ARG A 100 -15.97 -2.45 14.02
CA ARG A 100 -15.84 -3.92 14.20
C ARG A 100 -17.12 -4.59 14.70
N THR A 101 -17.97 -3.89 15.44
CA THR A 101 -19.21 -4.45 15.98
C THR A 101 -20.36 -4.46 14.98
N LYS A 102 -20.21 -3.87 13.80
CA LYS A 102 -21.26 -3.72 12.80
C LYS A 102 -21.24 -4.90 11.81
N GLU A 103 -22.43 -5.33 11.40
CA GLU A 103 -22.59 -6.47 10.48
C GLU A 103 -21.97 -6.26 9.09
N ASN A 104 -21.86 -5.03 8.67
CA ASN A 104 -21.29 -4.67 7.36
C ASN A 104 -19.77 -4.40 7.39
N PHE A 105 -19.11 -4.71 8.53
CA PHE A 105 -17.65 -4.71 8.67
C PHE A 105 -17.12 -6.11 8.92
N VAL A 106 -15.97 -6.42 8.30
CA VAL A 106 -15.20 -7.65 8.55
C VAL A 106 -13.76 -7.25 8.82
N ILE A 107 -13.21 -7.66 9.95
CA ILE A 107 -11.81 -7.42 10.33
C ILE A 107 -11.07 -8.75 10.30
N MET A 108 -10.05 -8.85 9.43
CA MET A 108 -9.24 -10.06 9.29
C MET A 108 -8.28 -10.21 10.48
N LYS A 109 -8.29 -11.38 11.11
CA LYS A 109 -7.53 -11.64 12.35
C LYS A 109 -6.05 -11.93 12.08
N ASN A 110 -5.71 -12.55 10.94
CA ASN A 110 -4.40 -13.14 10.68
C ASN A 110 -3.82 -12.71 9.31
N GLY A 111 -3.88 -11.40 9.02
CA GLY A 111 -3.19 -10.82 7.87
C GLY A 111 -1.71 -10.55 8.15
N TYR A 112 -0.85 -10.86 7.19
CA TYR A 112 0.58 -10.60 7.26
C TYR A 112 1.07 -9.86 6.01
N ALA A 113 2.12 -9.08 6.14
CA ALA A 113 2.82 -8.51 5.00
C ALA A 113 3.72 -9.56 4.36
N CYS A 114 3.73 -9.63 3.04
CA CYS A 114 4.64 -10.50 2.29
C CYS A 114 6.09 -10.01 2.35
N ASN A 115 6.29 -8.73 2.63
CA ASN A 115 7.61 -8.10 2.75
C ASN A 115 7.56 -6.99 3.81
N THR A 116 8.72 -6.59 4.31
CA THR A 116 8.89 -5.54 5.34
C THR A 116 9.24 -4.16 4.77
N LEU A 117 9.22 -4.03 3.45
CA LEU A 117 9.49 -2.77 2.73
C LEU A 117 8.31 -2.45 1.82
N THR A 118 7.79 -1.24 1.91
CA THR A 118 6.65 -0.71 1.13
C THR A 118 6.74 -1.06 -0.34
N MET A 119 7.87 -0.75 -0.97
CA MET A 119 8.09 -0.99 -2.39
C MET A 119 7.88 -2.46 -2.78
N LEU A 120 8.42 -3.40 -1.99
CA LEU A 120 8.36 -4.83 -2.27
C LEU A 120 7.00 -5.42 -1.91
N ALA A 121 6.40 -5.00 -0.79
CA ALA A 121 5.09 -5.44 -0.36
C ALA A 121 4.00 -4.99 -1.35
N LEU A 122 3.94 -3.69 -1.68
CA LEU A 122 2.91 -3.17 -2.58
C LEU A 122 3.10 -3.59 -4.04
N SER A 123 4.34 -3.83 -4.51
CA SER A 123 4.54 -4.36 -5.86
C SER A 123 3.94 -5.76 -6.04
N GLN A 124 3.73 -6.50 -4.94
CA GLN A 124 3.05 -7.80 -4.94
C GLN A 124 1.56 -7.64 -4.62
N ALA A 125 1.21 -6.86 -3.60
CA ALA A 125 -0.20 -6.67 -3.21
C ALA A 125 -1.07 -6.06 -4.33
N LEU A 126 -0.48 -5.24 -5.20
CA LEU A 126 -1.19 -4.48 -6.25
C LEU A 126 -1.02 -5.06 -7.66
N THR A 127 -0.34 -6.19 -7.83
CA THR A 127 -0.12 -6.81 -9.13
C THR A 127 -0.30 -8.33 -9.08
N GLU A 128 -0.31 -8.98 -10.24
CA GLU A 128 -0.31 -10.45 -10.34
C GLU A 128 0.93 -11.11 -9.70
N LYS A 129 2.00 -10.34 -9.46
CA LYS A 129 3.22 -10.85 -8.84
C LYS A 129 2.93 -11.25 -7.41
N SER A 130 3.21 -12.51 -7.07
CA SER A 130 3.14 -13.03 -5.70
C SER A 130 4.40 -13.81 -5.35
N GLN A 131 4.56 -14.18 -4.09
CA GLN A 131 5.65 -15.05 -3.63
C GLN A 131 5.52 -16.49 -4.18
N TYR A 132 4.39 -16.83 -4.77
CA TYR A 132 4.05 -18.21 -5.17
C TYR A 132 4.13 -18.43 -6.68
N ASN A 133 4.10 -17.37 -7.52
CA ASN A 133 4.04 -17.51 -8.98
C ASN A 133 5.29 -17.06 -9.73
N HIS A 134 6.32 -16.56 -9.04
CA HIS A 134 7.61 -16.12 -9.59
C HIS A 134 7.55 -15.09 -10.74
N LYS A 135 6.42 -14.40 -10.91
CA LYS A 135 6.30 -13.32 -11.90
C LYS A 135 7.16 -12.12 -11.51
N THR A 136 7.67 -11.41 -12.51
CA THR A 136 8.36 -10.15 -12.31
C THR A 136 7.39 -8.97 -12.47
N LEU A 137 7.66 -7.83 -11.85
CA LEU A 137 6.77 -6.67 -11.89
C LEU A 137 6.50 -6.17 -13.32
N ASP A 138 7.52 -6.17 -14.17
CA ASP A 138 7.41 -5.75 -15.57
C ASP A 138 6.55 -6.69 -16.43
N LYS A 139 6.33 -7.94 -16.00
CA LYS A 139 5.49 -8.96 -16.65
C LYS A 139 4.22 -9.29 -15.88
N SER A 140 3.77 -8.39 -15.01
CA SER A 140 2.57 -8.54 -14.20
C SER A 140 1.61 -7.39 -14.45
N TYR A 141 0.34 -7.66 -14.71
CA TYR A 141 -0.68 -6.62 -14.73
C TYR A 141 -1.00 -6.18 -13.31
N SER A 142 -1.24 -4.88 -13.15
CA SER A 142 -1.68 -4.32 -11.88
C SER A 142 -3.21 -4.40 -11.73
N LEU A 143 -3.69 -4.26 -10.49
CA LEU A 143 -5.12 -4.07 -10.20
C LEU A 143 -5.72 -2.91 -11.01
N ILE A 144 -4.94 -1.86 -11.23
CA ILE A 144 -5.35 -0.72 -12.05
C ILE A 144 -5.52 -1.11 -13.51
N ASP A 145 -4.58 -1.90 -14.07
CA ASP A 145 -4.68 -2.39 -15.44
C ASP A 145 -5.94 -3.26 -15.62
N ILE A 146 -6.19 -4.19 -14.70
CA ILE A 146 -7.35 -5.09 -14.71
C ILE A 146 -8.66 -4.31 -14.56
N ALA A 147 -8.73 -3.37 -13.61
CA ALA A 147 -9.92 -2.54 -13.41
C ALA A 147 -10.26 -1.71 -14.65
N LYS A 148 -9.25 -1.09 -15.28
CA LYS A 148 -9.43 -0.35 -16.55
C LYS A 148 -9.92 -1.24 -17.67
N ALA A 149 -9.31 -2.42 -17.85
CA ALA A 149 -9.74 -3.38 -18.86
C ALA A 149 -11.19 -3.85 -18.65
N ALA A 150 -11.64 -3.96 -17.38
CA ALA A 150 -13.00 -4.26 -17.00
C ALA A 150 -13.97 -3.04 -17.10
N GLY A 151 -13.48 -1.88 -17.57
CA GLY A 151 -14.27 -0.67 -17.82
C GLY A 151 -14.50 0.22 -16.61
N PHE A 152 -13.71 0.10 -15.54
CA PHE A 152 -13.72 1.05 -14.43
C PHE A 152 -12.87 2.28 -14.74
N LYS A 153 -13.32 3.45 -14.33
CA LYS A 153 -12.47 4.62 -14.21
C LYS A 153 -11.64 4.53 -12.94
N THR A 154 -10.33 4.74 -13.06
CA THR A 154 -9.38 4.49 -11.98
C THR A 154 -8.75 5.79 -11.48
N TYR A 155 -8.65 5.91 -10.15
CA TYR A 155 -8.06 7.06 -9.46
C TYR A 155 -6.97 6.60 -8.51
N TRP A 156 -5.88 7.37 -8.45
CA TRP A 156 -4.83 7.21 -7.45
C TRP A 156 -4.60 8.54 -6.73
N ILE A 157 -4.83 8.56 -5.43
CA ILE A 157 -4.59 9.73 -4.56
C ILE A 157 -3.52 9.33 -3.55
N SER A 158 -2.40 10.02 -3.52
CA SER A 158 -1.28 9.63 -2.67
C SER A 158 -0.69 10.81 -1.90
N ASN A 159 -0.48 10.62 -0.60
CA ASN A 159 0.31 11.50 0.25
C ASN A 159 1.77 11.02 0.38
N GLN A 160 2.12 9.88 -0.25
CA GLN A 160 3.50 9.42 -0.40
C GLN A 160 4.21 10.23 -1.49
N ALA A 161 5.56 10.23 -1.46
CA ALA A 161 6.35 10.90 -2.50
C ALA A 161 6.21 10.20 -3.85
N GLN A 162 6.03 11.01 -4.91
CA GLN A 162 5.97 10.49 -6.28
C GLN A 162 7.33 9.97 -6.77
N TYR A 163 8.40 10.67 -6.42
CA TYR A 163 9.76 10.38 -6.90
C TYR A 163 10.66 9.97 -5.74
N GLY A 164 11.64 9.12 -6.06
CA GLY A 164 12.64 8.60 -5.12
C GLY A 164 13.01 7.17 -5.47
N SER A 165 14.25 6.76 -5.15
CA SER A 165 14.79 5.43 -5.49
C SER A 165 13.93 4.27 -5.00
N TYR A 166 13.25 4.48 -3.87
CA TYR A 166 12.40 3.46 -3.24
C TYR A 166 10.93 3.50 -3.67
N ASN A 167 10.53 4.49 -4.50
CA ASN A 167 9.13 4.69 -4.89
C ASN A 167 8.83 4.22 -6.31
N THR A 168 9.84 3.94 -7.12
CA THR A 168 9.69 3.63 -8.55
C THR A 168 8.63 2.57 -8.87
N PRO A 169 8.60 1.38 -8.24
CA PRO A 169 7.59 0.37 -8.55
C PRO A 169 6.16 0.85 -8.29
N ILE A 170 5.93 1.55 -7.19
CA ILE A 170 4.60 2.05 -6.82
C ILE A 170 4.19 3.19 -7.75
N THR A 171 5.11 4.07 -8.11
CA THR A 171 4.87 5.14 -9.08
C THR A 171 4.50 4.56 -10.47
N LEU A 172 5.13 3.47 -10.90
CA LEU A 172 4.79 2.80 -12.16
C LEU A 172 3.36 2.26 -12.12
N ILE A 173 2.98 1.57 -11.04
CA ILE A 173 1.62 1.07 -10.84
C ILE A 173 0.62 2.22 -10.82
N ALA A 174 0.87 3.23 -10.00
CA ALA A 174 0.01 4.40 -9.83
C ALA A 174 -0.20 5.18 -11.15
N ASN A 175 0.86 5.29 -11.97
CA ASN A 175 0.81 5.98 -13.25
C ASN A 175 -0.05 5.27 -14.30
N SER A 176 -0.43 4.01 -14.09
CA SER A 176 -1.42 3.31 -14.92
C SER A 176 -2.85 3.81 -14.68
N ALA A 177 -3.15 4.52 -13.57
CA ALA A 177 -4.47 5.07 -13.29
C ALA A 177 -4.84 6.17 -14.30
N ASP A 178 -6.16 6.33 -14.53
CA ASP A 178 -6.67 7.38 -15.41
C ASP A 178 -6.42 8.77 -14.81
N GLU A 179 -6.63 8.92 -13.51
CA GLU A 179 -6.41 10.17 -12.77
C GLU A 179 -5.44 9.91 -11.60
N LYS A 180 -4.41 10.74 -11.51
CA LYS A 180 -3.37 10.67 -10.48
C LYS A 180 -3.24 11.99 -9.75
N ILE A 181 -3.33 11.94 -8.43
CA ILE A 181 -3.25 13.11 -7.54
C ILE A 181 -2.12 12.82 -6.54
N TRP A 182 -0.96 13.40 -6.82
CA TRP A 182 0.19 13.34 -5.95
C TRP A 182 0.24 14.58 -5.08
N LEU A 183 0.20 14.40 -3.76
CA LEU A 183 0.21 15.51 -2.79
C LEU A 183 1.62 15.91 -2.36
N ASN A 184 2.60 15.03 -2.63
CA ASN A 184 4.02 15.28 -2.42
C ASN A 184 4.81 14.89 -3.67
N SER A 185 5.72 15.78 -4.11
CA SER A 185 6.55 15.54 -5.30
C SER A 185 7.80 14.74 -5.00
N ASP A 186 8.38 14.89 -3.82
CA ASP A 186 9.64 14.26 -3.42
C ASP A 186 9.62 13.80 -1.95
N SER A 187 10.64 13.03 -1.58
CA SER A 187 10.80 12.48 -0.24
C SER A 187 11.23 13.51 0.83
N SER A 188 11.48 14.75 0.46
CA SER A 188 11.86 15.82 1.40
C SER A 188 10.67 16.35 2.21
N ALA A 189 9.44 16.00 1.84
CA ALA A 189 8.22 16.36 2.56
C ALA A 189 8.03 15.53 3.85
N SER A 190 9.03 15.53 4.73
CA SER A 190 9.06 14.75 5.98
C SER A 190 7.94 15.08 6.98
N SER A 191 7.21 16.19 6.78
CA SER A 191 6.13 16.67 7.66
C SER A 191 4.75 16.70 6.97
N SER A 192 4.50 15.82 5.99
CA SER A 192 3.20 15.79 5.33
C SER A 192 2.20 14.96 6.15
N TYR A 193 1.14 15.62 6.63
CA TYR A 193 0.03 14.96 7.31
C TYR A 193 -1.02 14.45 6.33
N ASP A 194 -1.64 13.31 6.64
CA ASP A 194 -2.66 12.69 5.79
C ASP A 194 -3.97 13.50 5.69
N GLU A 195 -4.16 14.53 6.52
CA GLU A 195 -5.23 15.51 6.35
C GLU A 195 -5.23 16.18 4.96
N LYS A 196 -4.08 16.25 4.29
CA LYS A 196 -3.98 16.76 2.90
C LYS A 196 -4.80 15.95 1.89
N ILE A 197 -5.10 14.69 2.18
CA ILE A 197 -5.92 13.83 1.33
C ILE A 197 -7.37 14.33 1.28
N LEU A 198 -7.90 14.86 2.39
CA LEU A 198 -9.32 15.19 2.52
C LEU A 198 -9.83 16.18 1.45
N PRO A 199 -9.17 17.33 1.18
CA PRO A 199 -9.61 18.20 0.09
C PRO A 199 -9.46 17.55 -1.30
N ALA A 200 -8.48 16.65 -1.50
CA ALA A 200 -8.27 15.97 -2.77
C ALA A 200 -9.39 14.97 -3.11
N LEU A 201 -10.15 14.49 -2.13
CA LEU A 201 -11.26 13.57 -2.36
C LEU A 201 -12.31 14.19 -3.32
N SER A 202 -12.51 15.50 -3.29
CA SER A 202 -13.43 16.21 -4.17
C SER A 202 -13.02 16.21 -5.65
N MET A 203 -11.79 15.79 -5.95
CA MET A 203 -11.27 15.68 -7.32
C MET A 203 -11.74 14.39 -8.02
N VAL A 204 -12.23 13.40 -7.26
CA VAL A 204 -12.85 12.19 -7.83
C VAL A 204 -14.22 12.54 -8.39
N LYS A 205 -14.33 12.61 -9.70
CA LYS A 205 -15.52 13.09 -10.43
C LYS A 205 -15.96 12.11 -11.53
N GLY A 206 -17.10 12.42 -12.13
CA GLY A 206 -17.64 11.69 -13.28
C GLY A 206 -18.64 10.62 -12.88
N LYS A 207 -19.39 10.17 -13.87
CA LYS A 207 -20.37 9.07 -13.78
C LYS A 207 -19.69 7.73 -14.07
N GLY A 208 -20.40 6.65 -13.82
CA GLY A 208 -19.94 5.28 -14.08
C GLY A 208 -19.14 4.68 -12.92
N LYS A 209 -18.83 3.41 -13.07
CA LYS A 209 -18.12 2.60 -12.07
C LYS A 209 -16.67 3.03 -11.90
N LYS A 210 -16.19 3.05 -10.66
CA LYS A 210 -14.86 3.54 -10.31
C LYS A 210 -14.13 2.60 -9.36
N VAL A 211 -12.80 2.57 -9.51
CA VAL A 211 -11.90 2.07 -8.47
C VAL A 211 -10.99 3.21 -8.03
N ILE A 212 -10.99 3.49 -6.75
CA ILE A 212 -10.25 4.60 -6.15
C ILE A 212 -9.23 4.02 -5.18
N PHE A 213 -7.96 4.37 -5.38
CA PHE A 213 -6.88 4.03 -4.47
C PHE A 213 -6.47 5.28 -3.71
N ILE A 214 -6.35 5.15 -2.39
CA ILE A 214 -5.80 6.18 -1.50
C ILE A 214 -4.59 5.61 -0.80
N HIS A 215 -3.42 6.22 -0.99
CA HIS A 215 -2.17 5.80 -0.39
C HIS A 215 -1.73 6.81 0.67
N LEU A 216 -1.83 6.41 1.93
CA LEU A 216 -1.53 7.23 3.09
C LEU A 216 -0.03 7.33 3.33
N TYR A 217 0.41 8.36 4.02
CA TYR A 217 1.75 8.43 4.61
C TYR A 217 1.82 7.68 5.95
N GLY A 218 0.68 7.52 6.58
CA GLY A 218 0.41 6.61 7.70
C GLY A 218 1.37 6.75 8.88
N ASN A 219 1.86 5.61 9.34
CA ASN A 219 2.75 5.48 10.49
C ASN A 219 4.24 5.35 10.09
N HIS A 220 4.63 5.88 8.92
CA HIS A 220 6.01 5.86 8.47
C HIS A 220 6.96 6.38 9.56
N TRP A 221 8.17 5.84 9.65
CA TRP A 221 9.18 6.19 10.67
C TRP A 221 9.31 7.71 10.90
N GLU A 222 9.89 8.14 12.03
CA GLU A 222 9.77 9.49 12.59
C GLU A 222 8.32 9.82 12.97
N TYR A 223 7.70 8.93 13.72
CA TYR A 223 6.27 8.94 14.05
C TYR A 223 5.75 10.27 14.57
N ASN A 224 6.57 11.04 15.31
CA ASN A 224 6.22 12.40 15.78
C ASN A 224 5.92 13.38 14.64
N ASN A 225 6.39 13.10 13.44
CA ASN A 225 6.17 13.92 12.25
C ASN A 225 4.94 13.45 11.43
N ARG A 226 4.20 12.44 11.92
CA ARG A 226 3.06 11.86 11.20
C ARG A 226 1.72 12.44 11.61
N TYR A 227 1.64 13.22 12.66
CA TYR A 227 0.41 13.82 13.16
C TYR A 227 0.65 15.22 13.75
N PRO A 228 -0.35 16.11 13.73
CA PRO A 228 -0.33 17.38 14.46
C PRO A 228 -0.32 17.10 15.97
N GLN A 229 0.84 17.30 16.63
CA GLN A 229 1.06 16.89 18.03
C GLN A 229 0.12 17.57 19.00
N GLU A 230 -0.20 18.87 18.83
CA GLU A 230 -1.11 19.63 19.69
C GLU A 230 -2.53 19.04 19.71
N LYS A 231 -2.95 18.41 18.63
CA LYS A 231 -4.33 17.91 18.48
C LYS A 231 -4.47 16.42 18.73
N TYR A 232 -3.47 15.64 18.35
CA TYR A 232 -3.52 14.18 18.34
C TYR A 232 -2.47 13.52 19.25
N GLY A 233 -1.69 14.31 19.99
CA GLY A 233 -0.73 13.81 20.98
C GLY A 233 -1.43 13.46 22.30
N ILE A 234 -2.30 12.44 22.28
CA ILE A 234 -3.13 12.05 23.43
C ILE A 234 -2.46 11.02 24.35
N PHE A 235 -1.50 10.24 23.80
CA PHE A 235 -0.72 9.29 24.59
C PHE A 235 0.58 9.92 25.04
N ASP A 236 0.78 9.94 26.35
CA ASP A 236 1.99 10.43 27.01
C ASP A 236 2.47 9.43 28.07
N ASN A 237 3.47 9.83 28.86
CA ASN A 237 4.05 8.95 29.88
C ASN A 237 3.11 8.66 31.05
N SER A 238 2.06 9.47 31.26
CA SER A 238 1.14 9.33 32.39
C SER A 238 0.10 8.23 32.18
N ASN A 239 -0.20 7.88 30.94
CA ASN A 239 -1.24 6.90 30.58
C ASN A 239 -0.71 5.54 30.14
N TYR A 240 0.49 5.14 30.63
CA TYR A 240 1.07 3.83 30.37
C TYR A 240 1.51 3.13 31.67
N ASN A 241 0.95 1.95 31.92
CA ASN A 241 1.21 1.18 33.13
C ASN A 241 2.24 0.05 32.96
N GLY A 242 2.91 -0.03 31.80
CA GLY A 242 3.90 -1.07 31.49
C GLY A 242 5.34 -0.59 31.68
N LYS A 243 6.29 -1.54 31.63
CA LYS A 243 7.72 -1.23 31.51
C LYS A 243 8.11 -1.34 30.06
N VAL A 244 8.56 -0.25 29.45
CA VAL A 244 8.99 -0.16 28.05
C VAL A 244 10.35 0.51 27.99
N VAL A 245 11.23 0.01 27.12
CA VAL A 245 12.59 0.53 26.92
C VAL A 245 12.56 1.97 26.37
N ASP A 246 11.62 2.27 25.47
CA ASP A 246 11.45 3.60 24.88
C ASP A 246 9.97 3.99 24.81
N LEU A 247 9.46 4.48 25.95
CA LEU A 247 8.07 4.92 26.07
C LEU A 247 7.77 6.14 25.18
N LYS A 248 8.75 7.02 24.96
CA LYS A 248 8.57 8.19 24.07
C LYS A 248 8.32 7.77 22.63
N LYS A 249 9.06 6.77 22.13
CA LYS A 249 8.89 6.22 20.80
C LYS A 249 7.55 5.50 20.66
N LEU A 250 7.17 4.72 21.68
CA LEU A 250 5.88 4.04 21.71
C LEU A 250 4.71 5.04 21.69
N ASN A 251 4.76 6.09 22.51
CA ASN A 251 3.73 7.14 22.53
C ASN A 251 3.59 7.82 21.16
N ALA A 252 4.71 8.12 20.50
CA ALA A 252 4.70 8.73 19.18
C ALA A 252 4.03 7.83 18.12
N TYR A 253 4.33 6.52 18.17
CA TYR A 253 3.70 5.55 17.27
C TYR A 253 2.20 5.40 17.55
N ASP A 254 1.80 5.24 18.80
CA ASP A 254 0.40 5.09 19.19
C ASP A 254 -0.42 6.36 18.86
N ASN A 255 0.16 7.55 19.02
CA ASN A 255 -0.46 8.81 18.60
C ASN A 255 -0.63 8.89 17.09
N SER A 256 0.37 8.43 16.31
CA SER A 256 0.25 8.37 14.85
C SER A 256 -0.81 7.35 14.40
N MET A 257 -0.98 6.25 15.15
CA MET A 257 -2.03 5.27 14.92
C MET A 257 -3.42 5.85 15.16
N TYR A 258 -3.59 6.55 16.29
CA TYR A 258 -4.84 7.25 16.62
C TYR A 258 -5.20 8.30 15.55
N TYR A 259 -4.23 9.09 15.11
CA TYR A 259 -4.43 10.05 14.05
C TYR A 259 -4.86 9.38 12.73
N ASN A 260 -4.23 8.26 12.38
CA ASN A 260 -4.57 7.52 11.17
C ASN A 260 -6.01 6.97 11.22
N ASP A 261 -6.47 6.48 12.39
CA ASP A 261 -7.87 6.07 12.60
C ASP A 261 -8.84 7.23 12.35
N CYS A 262 -8.54 8.42 12.89
CA CYS A 262 -9.35 9.62 12.67
C CYS A 262 -9.39 10.08 11.21
N ILE A 263 -8.28 9.97 10.48
CA ILE A 263 -8.25 10.33 9.05
C ILE A 263 -9.01 9.30 8.23
N THR A 264 -8.82 8.02 8.52
CA THR A 264 -9.53 6.92 7.86
C THR A 264 -11.04 7.06 8.06
N GLU A 265 -11.52 7.41 9.26
CA GLU A 265 -12.93 7.73 9.50
C GLU A 265 -13.44 8.81 8.55
N LYS A 266 -12.74 9.93 8.41
CA LYS A 266 -13.15 11.04 7.54
C LYS A 266 -13.18 10.64 6.06
N ILE A 267 -12.20 9.87 5.61
CA ILE A 267 -12.18 9.32 4.24
C ILE A 267 -13.40 8.40 4.03
N PHE A 268 -13.67 7.54 4.99
CA PHE A 268 -14.80 6.62 4.98
C PHE A 268 -16.14 7.34 4.88
N GLN A 269 -16.34 8.34 5.74
CA GLN A 269 -17.55 9.14 5.75
C GLN A 269 -17.76 9.88 4.42
N TYR A 270 -16.69 10.49 3.90
CA TYR A 270 -16.72 11.17 2.61
C TYR A 270 -17.09 10.21 1.47
N ALA A 271 -16.43 9.04 1.41
CA ALA A 271 -16.65 8.05 0.37
C ALA A 271 -18.08 7.50 0.37
N LYS A 272 -18.65 7.23 1.55
CA LYS A 272 -20.05 6.81 1.68
C LYS A 272 -21.03 7.89 1.21
N GLN A 273 -20.79 9.13 1.60
CA GLN A 273 -21.72 10.24 1.33
C GLN A 273 -21.66 10.74 -0.12
N ASN A 274 -20.46 10.77 -0.72
CA ASN A 274 -20.24 11.45 -2.00
C ASN A 274 -19.98 10.49 -3.16
N TRP A 275 -19.46 9.29 -2.89
CA TRP A 275 -19.14 8.32 -3.95
C TRP A 275 -20.08 7.12 -3.96
N HIS A 276 -20.93 6.97 -2.95
CA HIS A 276 -21.83 5.81 -2.81
C HIS A 276 -21.08 4.49 -3.01
N VAL A 277 -19.98 4.32 -2.26
CA VAL A 277 -19.09 3.17 -2.43
C VAL A 277 -19.77 1.86 -2.07
N SER A 278 -19.60 0.86 -2.91
CA SER A 278 -20.09 -0.50 -2.72
C SER A 278 -19.31 -1.25 -1.67
N ASN A 279 -17.98 -1.18 -1.74
CA ASN A 279 -17.12 -1.64 -0.66
C ASN A 279 -15.91 -0.73 -0.45
N ILE A 280 -15.35 -0.79 0.76
CA ILE A 280 -14.10 -0.15 1.13
C ILE A 280 -13.19 -1.23 1.71
N VAL A 281 -11.98 -1.29 1.22
CA VAL A 281 -10.94 -2.18 1.72
C VAL A 281 -9.80 -1.34 2.27
N TYR A 282 -9.36 -1.67 3.47
CA TYR A 282 -8.16 -1.12 4.08
C TYR A 282 -7.15 -2.22 4.32
N PHE A 283 -5.90 -1.99 3.95
CA PHE A 283 -4.78 -2.83 4.37
C PHE A 283 -3.51 -1.99 4.54
N SER A 284 -2.61 -2.41 5.43
CA SER A 284 -1.27 -1.83 5.51
C SER A 284 -0.30 -2.61 4.64
N ASP A 285 0.68 -1.90 4.10
CA ASP A 285 1.76 -2.47 3.31
C ASP A 285 2.65 -3.42 4.12
N HIS A 286 3.09 -3.00 5.31
CA HIS A 286 3.80 -3.81 6.31
C HIS A 286 3.48 -3.32 7.72
N GLY A 287 3.91 -4.09 8.72
CA GLY A 287 3.86 -3.70 10.12
C GLY A 287 5.13 -2.94 10.53
N GLU A 288 5.21 -2.61 11.82
CA GLU A 288 6.33 -1.86 12.40
C GLU A 288 6.80 -2.48 13.70
N SER A 289 8.10 -2.67 13.83
CA SER A 289 8.75 -3.11 15.06
C SER A 289 9.16 -1.90 15.89
N VAL A 290 8.20 -1.34 16.63
CA VAL A 290 8.33 -0.04 17.29
C VAL A 290 9.44 -0.01 18.33
N LEU A 291 9.59 -1.09 19.10
CA LEU A 291 10.49 -1.15 20.26
C LEU A 291 11.82 -1.88 20.00
N ASN A 292 11.95 -2.52 18.85
CA ASN A 292 13.18 -3.16 18.45
C ASN A 292 13.97 -2.26 17.50
N ASP A 293 15.31 -2.32 17.56
CA ASP A 293 16.18 -1.55 16.66
C ASP A 293 16.33 -2.18 15.26
N ASN A 294 15.43 -3.06 14.89
CA ASN A 294 15.45 -3.77 13.59
C ASN A 294 15.02 -2.89 12.38
N LYS A 295 15.03 -1.60 12.52
CA LYS A 295 14.85 -0.51 11.54
C LYS A 295 14.86 -0.98 10.09
N HIS A 296 13.73 -1.44 9.53
CA HIS A 296 13.57 -1.73 8.09
C HIS A 296 14.84 -2.18 7.35
N ILE A 297 15.69 -3.00 8.03
CA ILE A 297 16.92 -3.50 7.43
C ILE A 297 16.51 -4.58 6.42
N PRO A 298 16.84 -4.42 5.12
CA PRO A 298 16.50 -5.41 4.11
C PRO A 298 16.92 -6.83 4.53
N GLY A 299 15.96 -7.76 4.49
CA GLY A 299 16.20 -9.16 4.85
C GLY A 299 16.21 -9.50 6.35
N LYS A 300 16.06 -8.51 7.24
CA LYS A 300 15.72 -8.76 8.65
C LYS A 300 14.22 -8.76 8.84
N TYR A 301 13.73 -9.73 9.57
CA TYR A 301 12.31 -9.89 9.90
C TYR A 301 12.13 -10.06 11.40
N ASP A 302 11.13 -9.44 11.95
CA ASP A 302 10.47 -9.86 13.17
C ASP A 302 8.95 -9.87 12.96
N ASP A 303 8.25 -10.55 13.85
CA ASP A 303 6.81 -10.78 13.70
C ASP A 303 5.98 -9.47 13.69
N ASP A 304 6.47 -8.42 14.38
CA ASP A 304 5.80 -7.12 14.40
C ASP A 304 5.86 -6.41 13.05
N MET A 305 6.93 -6.61 12.28
CA MET A 305 7.05 -6.06 10.92
C MET A 305 6.14 -6.79 9.92
N GLY A 306 5.80 -8.05 10.19
CA GLY A 306 4.91 -8.84 9.34
C GLY A 306 3.43 -8.64 9.65
N THR A 307 3.08 -8.25 10.86
CA THR A 307 1.69 -8.25 11.34
C THR A 307 0.93 -7.00 10.89
N VAL A 308 -0.05 -7.13 9.96
CA VAL A 308 -0.77 -5.99 9.38
C VAL A 308 -2.28 -6.04 9.61
N PRO A 309 -2.96 -4.88 9.74
CA PRO A 309 -4.41 -4.80 9.71
C PRO A 309 -4.93 -4.96 8.29
N VAL A 310 -6.05 -5.70 8.13
CA VAL A 310 -6.85 -5.75 6.92
C VAL A 310 -8.31 -5.77 7.32
N TYR A 311 -9.14 -4.89 6.75
CA TYR A 311 -10.56 -4.88 7.01
C TYR A 311 -11.39 -4.40 5.82
N PHE A 312 -12.65 -4.81 5.82
CA PHE A 312 -13.60 -4.60 4.74
C PHE A 312 -14.87 -3.93 5.29
N TYR A 313 -15.41 -3.02 4.50
CA TYR A 313 -16.77 -2.52 4.65
C TYR A 313 -17.55 -2.83 3.39
N PHE A 314 -18.82 -3.19 3.56
CA PHE A 314 -19.77 -3.44 2.50
C PHE A 314 -21.00 -2.54 2.66
N SER A 315 -21.47 -1.90 1.59
CA SER A 315 -22.74 -1.18 1.63
C SER A 315 -23.91 -2.17 1.68
N ASP A 316 -25.06 -1.70 2.13
CA ASP A 316 -26.27 -2.54 2.19
C ASP A 316 -26.70 -3.01 0.80
N GLU A 317 -26.49 -2.18 -0.22
CA GLU A 317 -26.74 -2.52 -1.63
C GLU A 317 -25.79 -3.62 -2.09
N TYR A 318 -24.52 -3.52 -1.75
CA TYR A 318 -23.53 -4.55 -2.10
C TYR A 318 -23.83 -5.88 -1.40
N ILE A 319 -24.21 -5.85 -0.12
CA ILE A 319 -24.60 -7.06 0.64
C ILE A 319 -25.79 -7.76 -0.03
N LYS A 320 -26.78 -7.00 -0.51
CA LYS A 320 -27.95 -7.54 -1.21
C LYS A 320 -27.59 -8.10 -2.59
N ALA A 321 -26.70 -7.44 -3.32
CA ALA A 321 -26.31 -7.85 -4.67
C ALA A 321 -25.32 -9.03 -4.66
N HIS A 322 -24.46 -9.12 -3.65
CA HIS A 322 -23.36 -10.09 -3.56
C HIS A 322 -23.31 -10.82 -2.20
N PRO A 323 -24.41 -11.43 -1.75
CA PRO A 323 -24.51 -12.05 -0.42
C PRO A 323 -23.47 -13.15 -0.20
N ASP A 324 -23.15 -13.91 -1.24
CA ASP A 324 -22.19 -15.02 -1.15
C ASP A 324 -20.75 -14.52 -0.93
N ILE A 325 -20.36 -13.43 -1.57
CA ILE A 325 -19.03 -12.81 -1.37
C ILE A 325 -18.90 -12.32 0.06
N VAL A 326 -19.91 -11.59 0.56
CA VAL A 326 -19.91 -11.06 1.92
C VAL A 326 -19.91 -12.20 2.95
N LYS A 327 -20.69 -13.25 2.74
CA LYS A 327 -20.71 -14.44 3.59
C LYS A 327 -19.36 -15.14 3.64
N ARG A 328 -18.72 -15.37 2.48
CA ARG A 328 -17.38 -15.97 2.41
C ARG A 328 -16.35 -15.12 3.12
N THR A 329 -16.36 -13.78 2.92
CA THR A 329 -15.47 -12.87 3.62
C THR A 329 -15.61 -12.97 5.12
N LYS A 330 -16.85 -13.04 5.66
CA LYS A 330 -17.12 -13.24 7.09
C LYS A 330 -16.61 -14.58 7.60
N ASN A 331 -16.86 -15.65 6.85
CA ASN A 331 -16.43 -16.99 7.23
C ASN A 331 -14.89 -17.10 7.29
N ASN A 332 -14.20 -16.34 6.44
CA ASN A 332 -12.76 -16.37 6.30
C ASN A 332 -12.03 -15.32 7.19
N GLU A 333 -12.72 -14.62 8.10
CA GLU A 333 -12.08 -13.61 8.97
C GLU A 333 -10.87 -14.11 9.78
N GLY A 334 -10.84 -15.42 10.05
CA GLY A 334 -9.79 -16.11 10.82
C GLY A 334 -8.68 -16.76 9.99
N VAL A 335 -8.76 -16.71 8.66
CA VAL A 335 -7.73 -17.33 7.81
C VAL A 335 -6.40 -16.59 7.90
N TYR A 336 -5.33 -17.35 7.75
CA TYR A 336 -3.98 -16.81 7.62
C TYR A 336 -3.69 -16.50 6.15
N PHE A 337 -3.17 -15.31 5.86
CA PHE A 337 -2.81 -14.87 4.50
C PHE A 337 -1.72 -13.81 4.52
N THR A 338 -1.07 -13.61 3.39
CA THR A 338 -0.12 -12.53 3.15
C THR A 338 -0.71 -11.51 2.17
N ASN A 339 -0.31 -10.24 2.28
CA ASN A 339 -0.94 -9.16 1.52
C ASN A 339 -0.64 -9.17 0.02
N ASP A 340 0.30 -9.97 -0.49
CA ASP A 340 0.44 -10.26 -1.92
C ASP A 340 -0.79 -10.97 -2.51
N MET A 341 -1.63 -11.58 -1.67
CA MET A 341 -2.92 -12.18 -2.05
C MET A 341 -4.05 -11.15 -2.18
N MET A 342 -3.82 -9.87 -1.83
CA MET A 342 -4.81 -8.80 -1.98
C MET A 342 -5.23 -8.60 -3.45
N TYR A 343 -4.32 -8.84 -4.40
CA TYR A 343 -4.63 -8.75 -5.82
C TYR A 343 -5.83 -9.63 -6.21
N ASN A 344 -5.79 -10.90 -5.86
CA ASN A 344 -6.86 -11.83 -6.19
C ASN A 344 -8.15 -11.56 -5.37
N ALA A 345 -8.02 -11.20 -4.11
CA ALA A 345 -9.16 -10.87 -3.27
C ALA A 345 -9.92 -9.64 -3.80
N LEU A 346 -9.21 -8.59 -4.26
CA LEU A 346 -9.84 -7.39 -4.80
C LEU A 346 -10.50 -7.63 -6.16
N ILE A 347 -9.92 -8.44 -7.04
CA ILE A 347 -10.54 -8.84 -8.31
C ILE A 347 -11.89 -9.53 -8.08
N ASP A 348 -11.95 -10.46 -7.12
CA ASP A 348 -13.19 -11.16 -6.75
C ASP A 348 -14.23 -10.20 -6.15
N LEU A 349 -13.82 -9.33 -5.21
CA LEU A 349 -14.68 -8.30 -4.62
C LEU A 349 -15.26 -7.32 -5.65
N TRP A 350 -14.54 -7.05 -6.73
CA TRP A 350 -15.02 -6.15 -7.80
C TRP A 350 -15.83 -6.89 -8.87
N GLY A 351 -16.06 -8.18 -8.70
CA GLY A 351 -16.81 -9.01 -9.65
C GLY A 351 -16.19 -9.06 -11.03
N ILE A 352 -14.85 -9.00 -11.11
CA ILE A 352 -14.11 -9.03 -12.38
C ILE A 352 -13.75 -10.46 -12.72
N LYS A 353 -14.13 -10.91 -13.92
CA LYS A 353 -13.69 -12.17 -14.51
C LYS A 353 -12.52 -11.93 -15.44
N THR A 354 -11.40 -12.61 -15.20
CA THR A 354 -10.16 -12.48 -16.00
C THR A 354 -9.31 -13.74 -15.84
N PRO A 355 -8.54 -14.15 -16.87
CA PRO A 355 -7.57 -15.23 -16.76
C PRO A 355 -6.36 -14.88 -15.85
N HIS A 356 -6.28 -13.62 -15.42
CA HIS A 356 -5.27 -13.10 -14.50
C HIS A 356 -5.64 -13.26 -13.00
N TYR A 357 -6.66 -14.05 -12.70
CA TYR A 357 -7.14 -14.34 -11.35
C TYR A 357 -6.83 -15.79 -10.96
N ASP A 358 -6.28 -15.97 -9.76
CA ASP A 358 -6.06 -17.28 -9.16
C ASP A 358 -6.91 -17.45 -7.89
N VAL A 359 -7.89 -18.34 -7.96
CA VAL A 359 -8.82 -18.63 -6.86
C VAL A 359 -8.10 -19.18 -5.63
N LYS A 360 -6.98 -19.89 -5.80
CA LYS A 360 -6.19 -20.48 -4.70
C LYS A 360 -5.38 -19.43 -3.94
N GLU A 361 -5.03 -18.32 -4.60
CA GLU A 361 -4.40 -17.16 -3.97
C GLU A 361 -5.43 -16.11 -3.50
N ASN A 362 -6.74 -16.42 -3.52
CA ASN A 362 -7.78 -15.56 -2.96
C ASN A 362 -8.18 -16.04 -1.56
N PHE A 363 -7.70 -15.37 -0.51
CA PHE A 363 -7.99 -15.73 0.88
C PHE A 363 -9.47 -15.52 1.29
N LEU A 364 -10.28 -14.90 0.44
CA LEU A 364 -11.73 -14.78 0.62
C LEU A 364 -12.49 -15.93 -0.05
N SER A 365 -11.83 -16.80 -0.80
CA SER A 365 -12.44 -17.93 -1.50
C SER A 365 -12.55 -19.17 -0.62
N ASP A 366 -13.59 -19.97 -0.85
CA ASP A 366 -13.71 -21.32 -0.27
C ASP A 366 -12.65 -22.30 -0.83
N GLU A 367 -12.03 -21.97 -1.99
CA GLU A 367 -10.96 -22.75 -2.63
C GLU A 367 -9.54 -22.27 -2.23
N TYR A 368 -9.44 -21.39 -1.25
CA TYR A 368 -8.16 -20.85 -0.79
C TYR A 368 -7.15 -21.97 -0.46
N GLY A 369 -6.03 -21.96 -1.14
CA GLY A 369 -5.05 -23.08 -1.11
C GLY A 369 -4.00 -23.02 0.00
N TYR A 370 -3.95 -21.93 0.78
CA TYR A 370 -2.91 -21.65 1.76
C TYR A 370 -3.48 -21.58 3.17
N GLY A 371 -2.61 -21.46 4.16
CA GLY A 371 -2.97 -21.35 5.56
C GLY A 371 -1.72 -21.34 6.43
N ALA A 372 -1.88 -21.37 7.75
CA ALA A 372 -0.77 -21.44 8.69
C ALA A 372 0.22 -22.56 8.31
N GLY A 373 1.52 -22.25 8.32
CA GLY A 373 2.60 -23.16 7.93
C GLY A 373 2.88 -23.27 6.43
N LYS A 374 2.07 -22.66 5.56
CA LYS A 374 2.29 -22.65 4.10
C LYS A 374 2.58 -21.24 3.55
N LEU A 375 2.38 -20.22 4.35
CA LEU A 375 2.61 -18.84 3.94
C LEU A 375 4.09 -18.47 4.02
N LEU A 376 4.49 -17.56 3.14
CA LEU A 376 5.86 -17.06 3.06
C LEU A 376 5.91 -15.57 3.39
N ILE A 377 6.95 -15.16 4.09
CA ILE A 377 7.37 -13.77 4.22
C ILE A 377 8.79 -13.67 3.71
N LEU A 378 9.11 -12.64 2.93
CA LEU A 378 10.42 -12.46 2.28
C LEU A 378 10.81 -13.68 1.41
N ASP A 379 9.85 -14.31 0.75
CA ASP A 379 10.01 -15.51 -0.12
C ASP A 379 10.58 -16.76 0.57
N LYS A 380 10.77 -16.76 1.89
CA LYS A 380 11.49 -17.84 2.59
C LYS A 380 11.03 -18.17 4.02
N ILE A 381 10.47 -17.20 4.75
CA ILE A 381 10.07 -17.39 6.14
C ILE A 381 8.65 -17.93 6.16
N LYS A 382 8.46 -19.13 6.72
CA LYS A 382 7.12 -19.75 6.86
C LYS A 382 6.44 -19.25 8.13
N ILE A 383 5.16 -18.94 8.01
CA ILE A 383 4.25 -18.55 9.10
C ILE A 383 3.01 -19.42 9.13
#